data_553b2f14f0d374817850c45a19c01836
#
_entry.id   553b2f14f0d374817850c45a19c01836
#
_cell.length_a   1.000
_cell.length_b   1.000
_cell.length_c   1.000
_cell.angle_alpha   90.00
_cell.angle_beta   90.00
_cell.angle_gamma   90.00
#
_symmetry.space_group_name_H-M   'P 1'
#
loop_
_entity.id
_entity.type
_entity.pdbx_description
1 polymer ?
#
loop_
_entity_poly.entity_id
_entity_poly.type
_entity_poly.pdbx_seq_one_letter_code
_entity_poly.pdbx_strand_id
1 'polypeptide(L)'
;MKAIAYHIKPQEKEWLILANHKKHDITIISNSLTLDTLAFAQGKEALIVFNEDALDAELVKGLKALGIKYIAAASFGIDHIDLSAVAHAGLKLANVPFENGGEMKTMYQVVKNLDNWAQGKCVGDACCCPNSCRIKPIDQH
;
A
#
# COMPACT_ATOMS: atom_id res chain seq x y z
N MET A 1 4.08 -12.65 -2.50
CA MET A 1 3.68 -11.83 -1.34
C MET A 1 2.16 -11.87 -1.18
N LYS A 2 1.70 -11.96 0.03
CA LYS A 2 0.26 -11.95 0.32
C LYS A 2 -0.19 -10.53 0.64
N ALA A 3 -1.16 -10.04 -0.11
CA ALA A 3 -1.64 -8.69 0.03
C ALA A 3 -3.17 -8.66 0.08
N ILE A 4 -3.72 -7.57 0.59
CA ILE A 4 -5.16 -7.34 0.57
C ILE A 4 -5.45 -5.93 0.08
N ALA A 5 -6.44 -5.81 -0.80
CA ALA A 5 -6.92 -4.52 -1.31
C ALA A 5 -8.34 -4.29 -0.81
N TYR A 6 -8.52 -3.24 -0.03
CA TYR A 6 -9.83 -2.83 0.48
C TYR A 6 -10.49 -1.81 -0.44
N HIS A 7 -11.80 -1.77 -0.40
CA HIS A 7 -12.62 -0.71 -1.02
C HIS A 7 -12.38 -0.60 -2.52
N ILE A 8 -12.15 -1.72 -3.17
CA ILE A 8 -11.86 -1.70 -4.61
C ILE A 8 -13.16 -1.68 -5.41
N LYS A 9 -13.18 -0.86 -6.46
CA LYS A 9 -14.31 -0.77 -7.36
C LYS A 9 -14.15 -1.77 -8.51
N PRO A 10 -15.24 -2.18 -9.18
CA PRO A 10 -15.16 -3.21 -10.21
C PRO A 10 -14.11 -2.96 -11.30
N GLN A 11 -14.02 -1.73 -11.82
CA GLN A 11 -13.04 -1.43 -12.87
C GLN A 11 -11.63 -1.40 -12.34
N GLU A 12 -11.43 -0.98 -11.11
CA GLU A 12 -10.12 -1.03 -10.46
C GLU A 12 -9.66 -2.47 -10.27
N LYS A 13 -10.61 -3.34 -9.93
CA LYS A 13 -10.33 -4.75 -9.75
C LYS A 13 -9.75 -5.37 -11.03
N GLU A 14 -10.35 -5.07 -12.17
CA GLU A 14 -9.88 -5.60 -13.45
C GLU A 14 -8.45 -5.16 -13.72
N TRP A 15 -8.16 -3.87 -13.52
CA TRP A 15 -6.82 -3.35 -13.75
C TRP A 15 -5.79 -3.95 -12.80
N LEU A 16 -6.20 -4.16 -11.54
CA LEU A 16 -5.30 -4.77 -10.56
C LEU A 16 -4.98 -6.21 -10.92
N ILE A 17 -5.99 -6.98 -11.33
CA ILE A 17 -5.78 -8.36 -11.74
C ILE A 17 -4.83 -8.44 -12.92
N LEU A 18 -5.03 -7.59 -13.92
CA LEU A 18 -4.16 -7.54 -15.09
C LEU A 18 -2.74 -7.16 -14.70
N ALA A 19 -2.60 -6.11 -13.90
CA ALA A 19 -1.28 -5.63 -13.47
C ALA A 19 -0.55 -6.68 -12.66
N ASN A 20 -1.26 -7.38 -11.79
CA ASN A 20 -0.66 -8.40 -10.94
C ASN A 20 -0.14 -9.59 -11.73
N HIS A 21 -0.84 -9.95 -12.78
CA HIS A 21 -0.42 -11.06 -13.64
C HIS A 21 -0.06 -12.32 -12.82
N LYS A 22 -0.86 -12.58 -11.79
CA LYS A 22 -0.72 -13.72 -10.87
C LYS A 22 0.62 -13.76 -10.11
N LYS A 23 1.32 -12.65 -10.03
CA LYS A 23 2.61 -12.61 -9.32
C LYS A 23 2.46 -12.67 -7.81
N HIS A 24 1.41 -12.07 -7.28
CA HIS A 24 1.16 -12.01 -5.83
C HIS A 24 -0.20 -12.57 -5.52
N ASP A 25 -0.35 -13.07 -4.30
CA ASP A 25 -1.65 -13.52 -3.79
C ASP A 25 -2.37 -12.31 -3.19
N ILE A 26 -3.22 -11.67 -3.99
CA ILE A 26 -3.93 -10.47 -3.59
C ILE A 26 -5.39 -10.80 -3.32
N THR A 27 -5.82 -10.62 -2.07
CA THR A 27 -7.22 -10.71 -1.70
C THR A 27 -7.86 -9.37 -2.02
N ILE A 28 -8.92 -9.39 -2.81
CA ILE A 28 -9.59 -8.18 -3.30
C ILE A 28 -11.01 -8.12 -2.74
N ILE A 29 -11.31 -7.07 -1.96
CA ILE A 29 -12.63 -6.92 -1.37
C ILE A 29 -13.18 -5.52 -1.65
N SER A 30 -14.50 -5.41 -1.64
CA SER A 30 -15.18 -4.12 -1.84
C SER A 30 -15.45 -3.40 -0.53
N ASN A 31 -15.29 -4.06 0.59
CA ASN A 31 -15.52 -3.47 1.92
C ASN A 31 -14.54 -2.35 2.18
N SER A 32 -15.02 -1.29 2.84
CA SER A 32 -14.14 -0.23 3.32
C SER A 32 -13.23 -0.76 4.43
N LEU A 33 -12.09 -0.12 4.59
CA LEU A 33 -11.17 -0.46 5.67
C LEU A 33 -11.63 0.25 6.95
N THR A 34 -12.12 -0.54 7.89
CA THR A 34 -12.57 -0.07 9.20
C THR A 34 -12.11 -1.05 10.26
N LEU A 35 -12.33 -0.72 11.51
CA LEU A 35 -12.00 -1.67 12.59
C LEU A 35 -12.80 -2.96 12.46
N ASP A 36 -14.03 -2.88 11.93
CA ASP A 36 -14.88 -4.06 11.76
C ASP A 36 -14.37 -4.99 10.65
N THR A 37 -13.67 -4.46 9.66
CA THR A 37 -13.18 -5.25 8.54
C THR A 37 -11.69 -5.54 8.65
N LEU A 38 -11.06 -5.11 9.71
CA LEU A 38 -9.62 -5.26 9.92
C LEU A 38 -9.19 -6.73 9.88
N ALA A 39 -10.02 -7.62 10.38
CA ALA A 39 -9.69 -9.04 10.47
C ALA A 39 -9.41 -9.69 9.11
N PHE A 40 -9.93 -9.13 8.02
CA PHE A 40 -9.65 -9.68 6.68
C PHE A 40 -8.17 -9.57 6.32
N ALA A 41 -7.43 -8.70 6.99
CA ALA A 41 -6.00 -8.51 6.73
C ALA A 41 -5.12 -9.52 7.46
N GLN A 42 -5.68 -10.37 8.29
CA GLN A 42 -4.89 -11.33 9.05
C GLN A 42 -4.13 -12.27 8.11
N GLY A 43 -2.84 -12.43 8.37
CA GLY A 43 -1.99 -13.28 7.55
C GLY A 43 -1.48 -12.63 6.27
N LYS A 44 -1.82 -11.37 6.04
CA LYS A 44 -1.31 -10.62 4.88
C LYS A 44 -0.09 -9.81 5.28
N GLU A 45 0.78 -9.55 4.31
CA GLU A 45 1.99 -8.78 4.52
C GLU A 45 1.86 -7.34 4.02
N ALA A 46 1.02 -7.14 3.02
CA ALA A 46 0.88 -5.83 2.37
C ALA A 46 -0.58 -5.42 2.30
N LEU A 47 -0.81 -4.13 2.51
CA LEU A 47 -2.11 -3.50 2.36
C LEU A 47 -2.10 -2.61 1.13
N ILE A 48 -3.11 -2.74 0.29
CA ILE A 48 -3.36 -1.80 -0.80
C ILE A 48 -4.55 -0.96 -0.38
N VAL A 49 -4.34 0.35 -0.28
CA VAL A 49 -5.37 1.27 0.20
C VAL A 49 -5.63 2.36 -0.85
N PHE A 50 -6.90 2.71 -1.00
CA PHE A 50 -7.33 3.79 -1.89
C PHE A 50 -7.62 5.03 -1.06
N ASN A 51 -7.75 6.18 -1.72
CA ASN A 51 -7.86 7.46 -1.00
C ASN A 51 -9.22 7.70 -0.33
N GLU A 52 -10.19 6.83 -0.56
CA GLU A 52 -11.50 6.93 0.12
C GLU A 52 -11.45 6.43 1.56
N ASP A 53 -10.44 5.66 1.93
CA ASP A 53 -10.34 5.12 3.28
C ASP A 53 -9.26 5.86 4.07
N ALA A 54 -9.66 6.42 5.22
CA ALA A 54 -8.71 7.05 6.11
C ALA A 54 -7.97 5.97 6.92
N LEU A 55 -6.66 6.10 6.99
CA LEU A 55 -5.82 5.16 7.72
C LEU A 55 -5.27 5.87 8.96
N ASP A 56 -6.04 5.82 10.03
CA ASP A 56 -5.68 6.49 11.28
C ASP A 56 -4.74 5.62 12.14
N ALA A 57 -4.33 6.17 13.27
CA ALA A 57 -3.36 5.51 14.14
C ALA A 57 -3.88 4.15 14.66
N GLU A 58 -5.16 4.08 14.97
CA GLU A 58 -5.76 2.86 15.50
C GLU A 58 -5.76 1.74 14.45
N LEU A 59 -6.11 2.08 13.22
CA LEU A 59 -6.07 1.12 12.12
C LEU A 59 -4.65 0.66 11.81
N VAL A 60 -3.70 1.59 11.79
CA VAL A 60 -2.29 1.25 11.54
C VAL A 60 -1.78 0.28 12.59
N LYS A 61 -2.09 0.55 13.85
CA LYS A 61 -1.69 -0.31 14.97
C LYS A 61 -2.28 -1.71 14.82
N GLY A 62 -3.57 -1.79 14.46
CA GLY A 62 -4.24 -3.06 14.26
C GLY A 62 -3.67 -3.84 13.10
N LEU A 63 -3.35 -3.16 12.00
CA LEU A 63 -2.76 -3.79 10.82
C LEU A 63 -1.39 -4.39 11.14
N LYS A 64 -0.57 -3.64 11.87
CA LYS A 64 0.73 -4.15 12.28
C LYS A 64 0.58 -5.40 13.14
N ALA A 65 -0.37 -5.40 14.07
CA ALA A 65 -0.61 -6.55 14.94
C ALA A 65 -1.01 -7.79 14.15
N LEU A 66 -1.61 -7.63 12.98
CA LEU A 66 -2.02 -8.74 12.13
C LEU A 66 -0.94 -9.22 11.17
N GLY A 67 0.20 -8.54 11.13
CA GLY A 67 1.32 -8.97 10.30
C GLY A 67 1.61 -8.08 9.09
N ILE A 68 0.86 -7.01 8.90
CA ILE A 68 1.12 -6.08 7.79
C ILE A 68 2.47 -5.39 8.02
N LYS A 69 3.27 -5.36 6.97
CA LYS A 69 4.59 -4.70 6.96
C LYS A 69 4.66 -3.57 5.95
N TYR A 70 3.79 -3.60 4.94
CA TYR A 70 3.85 -2.68 3.80
C TYR A 70 2.50 -2.08 3.52
N ILE A 71 2.47 -0.80 3.20
CA ILE A 71 1.25 -0.11 2.78
C ILE A 71 1.50 0.49 1.40
N ALA A 72 0.75 0.03 0.42
CA ALA A 72 0.81 0.54 -0.95
C ALA A 72 -0.43 1.40 -1.19
N ALA A 73 -0.25 2.72 -1.22
CA ALA A 73 -1.34 3.63 -1.53
C ALA A 73 -1.53 3.68 -3.04
N ALA A 74 -2.75 3.43 -3.50
CA ALA A 74 -3.10 3.48 -4.92
C ALA A 74 -3.52 4.91 -5.29
N SER A 75 -2.68 5.87 -4.88
CA SER A 75 -2.95 7.30 -5.10
C SER A 75 -1.64 8.06 -5.02
N PHE A 76 -1.62 9.25 -5.63
CA PHE A 76 -0.49 10.16 -5.48
C PHE A 76 -0.51 10.80 -4.09
N GLY A 77 -1.67 11.30 -3.66
CA GLY A 77 -1.82 11.91 -2.35
C GLY A 77 -1.87 10.89 -1.24
N ILE A 78 -1.30 11.22 -0.09
CA ILE A 78 -1.29 10.35 1.08
C ILE A 78 -1.81 11.07 2.33
N ASP A 79 -2.61 12.12 2.14
CA ASP A 79 -3.17 12.89 3.24
C ASP A 79 -4.13 12.07 4.12
N HIS A 80 -4.66 10.99 3.57
CA HIS A 80 -5.57 10.10 4.28
C HIS A 80 -4.85 9.11 5.19
N ILE A 81 -3.52 9.16 5.23
CA ILE A 81 -2.70 8.22 6.01
C ILE A 81 -1.98 8.96 7.13
N ASP A 82 -2.10 8.44 8.34
CA ASP A 82 -1.40 8.99 9.51
C ASP A 82 0.07 8.58 9.45
N LEU A 83 0.92 9.46 8.94
CA LEU A 83 2.34 9.18 8.73
C LEU A 83 3.08 8.95 10.04
N SER A 84 2.68 9.64 11.09
CA SER A 84 3.30 9.44 12.41
C SER A 84 3.04 8.02 12.92
N ALA A 85 1.82 7.53 12.74
CA ALA A 85 1.48 6.18 13.13
C ALA A 85 2.25 5.14 12.32
N VAL A 86 2.41 5.38 11.01
CA VAL A 86 3.18 4.48 10.15
C VAL A 86 4.63 4.42 10.60
N ALA A 87 5.22 5.58 10.94
CA ALA A 87 6.59 5.64 11.42
C ALA A 87 6.76 4.89 12.74
N HIS A 88 5.83 5.10 13.68
CA HIS A 88 5.85 4.43 14.97
C HIS A 88 5.75 2.91 14.83
N ALA A 89 4.92 2.46 13.91
CA ALA A 89 4.72 1.04 13.67
C ALA A 89 5.88 0.40 12.88
N GLY A 90 6.73 1.22 12.29
CA GLY A 90 7.84 0.72 11.49
C GLY A 90 7.42 0.12 10.15
N LEU A 91 6.26 0.53 9.64
CA LEU A 91 5.76 0.03 8.36
C LEU A 91 6.36 0.83 7.21
N LYS A 92 6.49 0.18 6.06
CA LYS A 92 6.93 0.86 4.84
C LYS A 92 5.71 1.35 4.08
N LEU A 93 5.85 2.51 3.46
CA LEU A 93 4.76 3.16 2.75
C LEU A 93 5.23 3.59 1.36
N ALA A 94 4.40 3.32 0.38
CA ALA A 94 4.63 3.77 -0.99
C ALA A 94 3.35 4.35 -1.56
N ASN A 95 3.51 5.28 -2.51
CA ASN A 95 2.40 5.85 -3.25
C ASN A 95 2.58 5.59 -4.74
N VAL A 96 1.72 6.20 -5.55
CA VAL A 96 1.89 6.29 -7.01
C VAL A 96 2.53 7.65 -7.27
N PRO A 97 3.80 7.72 -7.72
CA PRO A 97 4.55 8.98 -7.76
C PRO A 97 4.22 9.85 -8.98
N PHE A 98 2.96 9.83 -9.41
CA PHE A 98 2.50 10.68 -10.51
C PHE A 98 1.00 10.90 -10.38
N GLU A 99 0.55 12.04 -10.92
CA GLU A 99 -0.87 12.34 -11.00
C GLU A 99 -1.35 12.09 -12.42
N ASN A 100 -2.65 11.87 -12.59
CA ASN A 100 -3.30 11.79 -13.90
C ASN A 100 -2.78 10.70 -14.82
N GLY A 101 -2.22 9.63 -14.23
CA GLY A 101 -1.75 8.50 -15.03
C GLY A 101 -2.83 7.53 -15.43
N GLY A 102 -4.03 7.66 -14.85
CA GLY A 102 -5.13 6.74 -15.09
C GLY A 102 -5.05 5.49 -14.24
N GLU A 103 -6.15 4.75 -14.20
CA GLU A 103 -6.29 3.59 -13.33
C GLU A 103 -5.31 2.47 -13.68
N MET A 104 -5.09 2.23 -14.95
CA MET A 104 -4.18 1.18 -15.39
C MET A 104 -2.75 1.43 -14.90
N LYS A 105 -2.23 2.65 -15.12
CA LYS A 105 -0.89 2.99 -14.66
C LYS A 105 -0.78 2.93 -13.16
N THR A 106 -1.83 3.37 -12.47
CA THR A 106 -1.89 3.33 -11.01
C THR A 106 -1.74 1.89 -10.52
N MET A 107 -2.49 0.96 -11.08
CA MET A 107 -2.43 -0.43 -10.65
C MET A 107 -1.09 -1.08 -10.99
N TYR A 108 -0.50 -0.76 -12.14
CA TYR A 108 0.83 -1.25 -12.48
C TYR A 108 1.88 -0.74 -11.49
N GLN A 109 1.76 0.52 -11.06
CA GLN A 109 2.69 1.06 -10.07
C GLN A 109 2.53 0.38 -8.72
N VAL A 110 1.29 0.14 -8.30
CA VAL A 110 1.01 -0.57 -7.05
C VAL A 110 1.68 -1.94 -7.07
N VAL A 111 1.51 -2.70 -8.14
CA VAL A 111 2.11 -4.03 -8.27
C VAL A 111 3.63 -3.93 -8.31
N LYS A 112 4.17 -2.94 -9.00
CA LYS A 112 5.61 -2.72 -9.04
C LYS A 112 6.17 -2.48 -7.63
N ASN A 113 5.44 -1.74 -6.81
CA ASN A 113 5.84 -1.52 -5.43
C ASN A 113 5.88 -2.84 -4.66
N LEU A 114 4.86 -3.69 -4.84
CA LEU A 114 4.85 -5.01 -4.23
C LEU A 114 6.02 -5.87 -4.73
N ASP A 115 6.31 -5.82 -6.03
CA ASP A 115 7.43 -6.57 -6.62
C ASP A 115 8.75 -6.19 -5.95
N ASN A 116 8.99 -4.89 -5.78
CA ASN A 116 10.23 -4.42 -5.16
C ASN A 116 10.34 -4.88 -3.72
N TRP A 117 9.27 -4.75 -2.96
CA TRP A 117 9.29 -5.19 -1.57
C TRP A 117 9.48 -6.70 -1.45
N ALA A 118 8.86 -7.47 -2.34
CA ALA A 118 9.00 -8.93 -2.33
C ALA A 118 10.44 -9.35 -2.58
N GLN A 119 11.21 -8.51 -3.29
CA GLN A 119 12.61 -8.75 -3.57
C GLN A 119 13.55 -8.10 -2.54
N GLY A 120 12.99 -7.52 -1.50
CA GLY A 120 13.78 -6.83 -0.48
C GLY A 120 14.32 -5.49 -0.93
N LYS A 121 13.75 -4.90 -1.97
CA LYS A 121 14.21 -3.64 -2.53
C LYS A 121 13.33 -2.48 -2.09
N CYS A 122 13.92 -1.28 -2.09
CA CYS A 122 13.17 -0.04 -1.90
C CYS A 122 12.37 0.26 -3.17
N VAL A 123 11.26 0.98 -3.02
CA VAL A 123 10.38 1.31 -4.14
C VAL A 123 10.79 2.60 -4.88
N GLY A 124 11.92 3.19 -4.51
CA GLY A 124 12.45 4.37 -5.23
C GLY A 124 11.57 5.59 -5.10
N ASP A 125 11.20 6.20 -6.22
CA ASP A 125 10.41 7.43 -6.23
C ASP A 125 9.04 7.29 -5.56
N ALA A 126 8.53 6.08 -5.47
CA ALA A 126 7.26 5.81 -4.81
C ALA A 126 7.38 5.76 -3.28
N CYS A 127 8.60 5.78 -2.74
CA CYS A 127 8.81 5.65 -1.31
C CYS A 127 8.29 6.87 -0.55
N CYS A 128 7.38 6.63 0.38
CA CYS A 128 6.84 7.65 1.27
C CYS A 128 7.10 7.31 2.71
N CYS A 129 8.08 6.44 2.97
CA CYS A 129 8.40 6.03 4.34
C CYS A 129 8.78 7.23 5.17
N PRO A 130 8.11 7.47 6.30
CA PRO A 130 8.49 8.57 7.18
C PRO A 130 9.82 8.31 7.89
N ASN A 131 10.29 7.08 7.83
CA ASN A 131 11.56 6.69 8.42
C ASN A 131 12.70 6.92 7.42
N SER A 132 13.91 6.65 7.84
CA SER A 132 15.13 7.07 7.16
C SER A 132 15.47 6.35 5.86
N CYS A 133 14.61 5.48 5.39
CA CYS A 133 14.89 4.68 4.19
C CYS A 133 15.27 5.54 2.98
N ARG A 134 14.56 6.63 2.73
CA ARG A 134 14.82 7.48 1.57
C ARG A 134 15.89 8.54 1.78
N ILE A 135 16.48 8.59 2.94
CA ILE A 135 17.52 9.58 3.23
C ILE A 135 18.85 9.21 2.59
N LYS A 136 19.00 8.02 2.29
CA LYS A 136 20.26 7.57 1.73
C LYS A 136 20.50 8.10 0.37
N PRO A 137 21.20 8.65 0.08
CA PRO A 137 21.52 9.12 -0.82
C PRO A 137 21.62 9.81 -1.62
N ILE A 138 21.29 10.19 -0.96
CA ILE A 138 21.31 10.84 -1.54
C ILE A 138 21.58 11.23 -1.75
N ASP A 139 21.53 11.46 -1.39
CA ASP A 139 21.60 11.76 -1.52
C ASP A 139 21.62 11.74 -1.71
N GLN A 140 21.57 11.89 -1.59
CA GLN A 140 21.57 11.90 -1.67
C GLN A 140 21.42 11.81 -2.05
N HIS A 141 21.37 12.23 -2.10
CA HIS A 141 21.37 12.27 -2.34
C HIS A 141 21.51 12.29 -2.57
#